data_fe2e827d65ebe03373816e15b54219f4
#
_entry.id   fe2e827d65ebe03373816e15b54219f4
#
_cell.length_a   1.000
_cell.length_b   1.000
_cell.length_c   1.000
_cell.angle_alpha   90.00
_cell.angle_beta   90.00
_cell.angle_gamma   90.00
#
_symmetry.space_group_name_H-M   'P 1'
#
loop_
_entity.id
_entity.type
_entity.pdbx_description
1 polymer ?
#
loop_
_entity_poly.entity_id
_entity_poly.type
_entity_poly.pdbx_seq_one_letter_code
_entity_poly.pdbx_strand_id
1 'polypeptide(L)'
;KGFHSYFLRFASGARLELMSMPDIPANQNDTNHKQHLGIIHLAFGVDTLQEVEEKARQLKADGFPILSGPRKTGDGYYEFETLDPDNNRIEVTAVYPLT
;
A
#
# COMPACT_ATOMS: atom_id res chain seq x y z
N LYS A 1 9.01 -11.43 25.05
CA LYS A 1 8.32 -12.60 24.53
C LYS A 1 7.13 -12.19 23.69
N GLY A 2 6.81 -13.00 22.69
CA GLY A 2 5.71 -12.68 21.79
C GLY A 2 6.07 -11.67 20.71
N PHE A 3 7.32 -11.26 20.62
CA PHE A 3 7.78 -10.40 19.54
C PHE A 3 8.05 -11.25 18.30
N HIS A 4 7.47 -10.84 17.17
CA HIS A 4 7.68 -11.47 15.88
C HIS A 4 7.99 -10.39 14.86
N SER A 5 8.87 -10.71 13.92
CA SER A 5 9.14 -9.79 12.83
C SER A 5 9.37 -10.54 11.53
N TYR A 6 9.07 -9.86 10.41
CA TYR A 6 9.32 -10.33 9.06
C TYR A 6 9.94 -9.19 8.27
N PHE A 7 10.91 -9.52 7.44
CA PHE A 7 11.51 -8.55 6.54
C PHE A 7 11.04 -8.81 5.11
N LEU A 8 10.47 -7.78 4.50
CA LEU A 8 10.18 -7.77 3.06
C LEU A 8 11.38 -7.15 2.37
N ARG A 9 11.94 -7.86 1.40
CA ARG A 9 13.15 -7.45 0.72
C ARG A 9 12.83 -7.07 -0.72
N PHE A 10 13.34 -5.92 -1.15
CA PHE A 10 13.11 -5.43 -2.50
C PHE A 10 14.39 -5.56 -3.33
N ALA A 11 14.24 -5.64 -4.66
CA ALA A 11 15.38 -5.81 -5.55
C ALA A 11 16.41 -4.67 -5.43
N SER A 12 15.95 -3.48 -5.06
CA SER A 12 16.81 -2.31 -4.86
C SER A 12 17.71 -2.41 -3.63
N GLY A 13 17.50 -3.41 -2.77
CA GLY A 13 18.22 -3.54 -1.50
C GLY A 13 17.48 -2.95 -0.31
N ALA A 14 16.42 -2.19 -0.53
CA ALA A 14 15.58 -1.69 0.57
C ALA A 14 14.87 -2.86 1.25
N ARG A 15 14.58 -2.70 2.54
CA ARG A 15 13.82 -3.69 3.32
C ARG A 15 12.76 -2.98 4.13
N LEU A 16 11.64 -3.66 4.32
CA LEU A 16 10.57 -3.22 5.19
C LEU A 16 10.38 -4.27 6.26
N GLU A 17 10.46 -3.88 7.52
CA GLU A 17 10.26 -4.79 8.64
C GLU A 17 8.82 -4.66 9.14
N LEU A 18 8.13 -5.79 9.23
CA LEU A 18 6.81 -5.88 9.85
C LEU A 18 6.99 -6.53 11.21
N MET A 19 6.43 -5.92 12.24
CA MET A 19 6.63 -6.37 13.61
C MET A 19 5.30 -6.55 14.31
N SER A 20 5.26 -7.52 15.23
CA SER A 20 4.13 -7.67 16.12
C SER A 20 4.61 -8.06 17.51
N MET A 21 3.87 -7.62 18.51
CA MET A 21 4.06 -8.04 19.90
C MET A 21 2.77 -7.77 20.67
N PRO A 22 2.62 -8.40 21.87
CA PRO A 22 1.41 -8.14 22.67
C PRO A 22 1.27 -6.67 23.07
N ASP A 23 0.05 -6.23 23.23
CA ASP A 23 -0.30 -4.93 23.82
C ASP A 23 0.06 -3.71 22.98
N ILE A 24 0.26 -3.88 21.68
CA ILE A 24 0.42 -2.75 20.77
C ILE A 24 -0.97 -2.16 20.47
N PRO A 25 -1.18 -0.86 20.71
CA PRO A 25 -2.48 -0.24 20.40
C PRO A 25 -2.77 -0.26 18.89
N ALA A 26 -4.05 -0.31 18.56
CA ALA A 26 -4.47 -0.18 17.17
C ALA A 26 -4.13 1.21 16.62
N ASN A 27 -4.03 1.29 15.28
CA ASN A 27 -3.81 2.55 14.59
C ASN A 27 -4.97 3.50 14.89
N GLN A 28 -4.66 4.68 15.43
CA GLN A 28 -5.65 5.69 15.81
C GLN A 28 -5.94 6.69 14.70
N ASN A 29 -5.25 6.61 13.57
CA ASN A 29 -5.44 7.56 12.46
C ASN A 29 -6.58 7.09 11.55
N ASP A 30 -7.39 8.06 11.09
CA ASP A 30 -8.43 7.79 10.10
C ASP A 30 -7.82 7.95 8.70
N THR A 31 -7.02 6.98 8.29
CA THR A 31 -6.32 7.03 7.01
C THR A 31 -7.22 6.77 5.81
N ASN A 32 -8.48 6.36 6.03
CA ASN A 32 -9.47 6.21 4.96
C ASN A 32 -9.97 7.54 4.43
N HIS A 33 -10.14 8.50 5.32
CA HIS A 33 -10.90 9.72 5.00
C HIS A 33 -10.11 11.00 5.22
N LYS A 34 -9.01 10.94 5.97
CA LYS A 34 -8.32 12.14 6.41
C LYS A 34 -6.82 12.05 6.18
N GLN A 35 -6.21 13.20 6.02
CA GLN A 35 -4.76 13.33 6.05
C GLN A 35 -4.33 13.59 7.49
N HIS A 36 -3.09 13.25 7.79
CA HIS A 36 -2.48 13.55 9.08
C HIS A 36 -0.98 13.78 8.88
N LEU A 37 -0.36 14.44 9.83
CA LEU A 37 1.09 14.63 9.80
C LEU A 37 1.80 13.30 10.06
N GLY A 38 2.99 13.17 9.50
CA GLY A 38 3.77 11.94 9.56
C GLY A 38 3.66 11.17 8.26
N ILE A 39 3.87 9.87 8.32
CA ILE A 39 3.76 9.01 7.14
C ILE A 39 2.28 8.77 6.86
N ILE A 40 1.81 9.21 5.69
CA ILE A 40 0.40 9.08 5.32
C ILE A 40 0.14 7.82 4.51
N HIS A 41 1.09 7.39 3.68
CA HIS A 41 0.96 6.15 2.93
C HIS A 41 2.35 5.63 2.52
N LEU A 42 2.38 4.35 2.12
CA LEU A 42 3.52 3.75 1.45
C LEU A 42 3.09 3.41 0.03
N ALA A 43 3.97 3.64 -0.94
CA ALA A 43 3.71 3.32 -2.34
C ALA A 43 4.66 2.22 -2.78
N PHE A 44 4.12 1.18 -3.44
CA PHE A 44 4.89 0.08 -4.00
C PHE A 44 4.81 0.14 -5.51
N GLY A 45 5.97 0.21 -6.17
CA GLY A 45 6.04 0.26 -7.62
C GLY A 45 5.94 -1.10 -8.25
N VAL A 46 5.19 -1.19 -9.35
CA VAL A 46 5.17 -2.34 -10.25
C VAL A 46 5.51 -1.88 -11.66
N ASP A 47 5.79 -2.82 -12.55
CA ASP A 47 6.36 -2.47 -13.85
C ASP A 47 5.31 -2.05 -14.89
N THR A 48 4.08 -2.58 -14.81
CA THR A 48 3.08 -2.38 -15.86
C THR A 48 1.74 -1.94 -15.31
N LEU A 49 0.94 -1.31 -16.17
CA LEU A 49 -0.44 -0.94 -15.84
C LEU A 49 -1.27 -2.18 -15.56
N GLN A 50 -1.01 -3.26 -16.31
CA GLN A 50 -1.72 -4.52 -16.12
C GLN A 50 -1.50 -5.08 -14.72
N GLU A 51 -0.27 -4.99 -14.20
CA GLU A 51 0.03 -5.46 -12.85
C GLU A 51 -0.73 -4.65 -11.80
N VAL A 52 -0.87 -3.34 -12.01
CA VAL A 52 -1.70 -2.51 -11.12
C VAL A 52 -3.13 -3.03 -11.10
N GLU A 53 -3.71 -3.27 -12.26
CA GLU A 53 -5.10 -3.73 -12.37
C GLU A 53 -5.30 -5.11 -11.78
N GLU A 54 -4.37 -6.03 -12.03
CA GLU A 54 -4.44 -7.39 -11.50
C GLU A 54 -4.35 -7.40 -9.98
N LYS A 55 -3.44 -6.60 -9.42
CA LYS A 55 -3.29 -6.52 -7.98
C LYS A 55 -4.53 -5.92 -7.32
N ALA A 56 -5.14 -4.92 -7.95
CA ALA A 56 -6.38 -4.35 -7.44
C ALA A 56 -7.50 -5.39 -7.39
N ARG A 57 -7.64 -6.18 -8.45
CA ARG A 57 -8.65 -7.25 -8.48
C ARG A 57 -8.38 -8.31 -7.41
N GLN A 58 -7.11 -8.71 -7.26
CA GLN A 58 -6.73 -9.71 -6.27
C GLN A 58 -7.03 -9.25 -4.86
N LEU A 59 -6.63 -8.04 -4.52
CA LEU A 59 -6.84 -7.52 -3.17
C LEU A 59 -8.32 -7.35 -2.86
N LYS A 60 -9.09 -6.87 -3.82
CA LYS A 60 -10.54 -6.77 -3.65
C LYS A 60 -11.17 -8.13 -3.41
N ALA A 61 -10.77 -9.14 -4.18
CA ALA A 61 -11.27 -10.50 -4.01
C ALA A 61 -10.88 -11.09 -2.65
N ASP A 62 -9.73 -10.69 -2.11
CA ASP A 62 -9.24 -11.14 -0.82
C ASP A 62 -9.85 -10.35 0.35
N GLY A 63 -10.74 -9.42 0.08
CA GLY A 63 -11.47 -8.68 1.12
C GLY A 63 -10.85 -7.36 1.53
N PHE A 64 -9.80 -6.90 0.84
CA PHE A 64 -9.22 -5.59 1.13
C PHE A 64 -9.97 -4.49 0.36
N PRO A 65 -10.19 -3.33 0.98
CA PRO A 65 -10.91 -2.26 0.32
C PRO A 65 -10.06 -1.59 -0.76
N ILE A 66 -10.67 -1.22 -1.87
CA ILE A 66 -10.04 -0.35 -2.85
C ILE A 66 -10.60 1.05 -2.60
N LEU A 67 -9.76 1.93 -2.05
CA LEU A 67 -10.17 3.27 -1.67
C LEU A 67 -10.35 4.17 -2.88
N SER A 68 -9.50 4.00 -3.88
CA SER A 68 -9.62 4.73 -5.13
C SER A 68 -8.84 4.01 -6.24
N GLY A 69 -9.24 4.23 -7.48
CA GLY A 69 -8.55 3.68 -8.65
C GLY A 69 -8.94 2.25 -8.98
N PRO A 70 -8.17 1.60 -9.87
CA PRO A 70 -7.01 2.14 -10.60
C PRO A 70 -7.36 3.32 -11.48
N ARG A 71 -6.47 4.32 -11.49
CA ARG A 71 -6.68 5.52 -12.29
C ARG A 71 -5.34 6.17 -12.65
N LYS A 72 -5.35 6.92 -13.75
CA LYS A 72 -4.21 7.75 -14.11
C LYS A 72 -4.20 8.98 -13.21
N THR A 73 -3.04 9.29 -12.63
CA THR A 73 -2.87 10.49 -11.82
C THR A 73 -2.39 11.66 -12.68
N GLY A 74 -2.54 12.88 -12.15
CA GLY A 74 -2.11 14.08 -12.87
C GLY A 74 -0.60 14.19 -13.03
N ASP A 75 0.18 13.45 -12.25
CA ASP A 75 1.64 13.51 -12.26
C ASP A 75 2.29 12.33 -12.99
N GLY A 76 1.54 11.58 -13.77
CA GLY A 76 2.09 10.59 -14.69
C GLY A 76 2.19 9.17 -14.15
N TYR A 77 1.35 8.82 -13.22
CA TYR A 77 1.28 7.47 -12.67
C TYR A 77 -0.09 6.83 -12.92
N TYR A 78 -0.11 5.52 -12.80
CA TYR A 78 -1.34 4.73 -12.82
C TYR A 78 -1.35 3.90 -11.55
N GLU A 79 -2.37 4.11 -10.70
CA GLU A 79 -2.30 3.55 -9.35
C GLU A 79 -3.68 3.32 -8.75
N PHE A 80 -3.69 2.51 -7.68
CA PHE A 80 -4.85 2.41 -6.80
C PHE A 80 -4.39 2.53 -5.35
N GLU A 81 -5.35 2.82 -4.47
CA GLU A 81 -5.13 2.88 -3.04
C GLU A 81 -5.93 1.81 -2.34
N THR A 82 -5.33 1.21 -1.33
CA THR A 82 -5.95 0.19 -0.48
C THR A 82 -5.51 0.41 0.96
N LEU A 83 -5.93 -0.47 1.85
CA LEU A 83 -5.48 -0.49 3.24
C LEU A 83 -4.84 -1.84 3.54
N ASP A 84 -3.81 -1.81 4.38
CA ASP A 84 -3.30 -3.04 4.96
C ASP A 84 -4.17 -3.46 6.17
N PRO A 85 -3.89 -4.61 6.81
CA PRO A 85 -4.70 -5.06 7.96
C PRO A 85 -4.72 -4.09 9.15
N ASP A 86 -3.73 -3.21 9.26
CA ASP A 86 -3.66 -2.22 10.34
C ASP A 86 -4.16 -0.85 9.92
N ASN A 87 -4.88 -0.77 8.81
CA ASN A 87 -5.45 0.46 8.25
C ASN A 87 -4.38 1.49 7.84
N ASN A 88 -3.21 1.02 7.45
CA ASN A 88 -2.24 1.89 6.79
C ASN A 88 -2.62 2.01 5.32
N ARG A 89 -2.56 3.23 4.78
CA ARG A 89 -2.85 3.46 3.37
C ARG A 89 -1.68 2.99 2.54
N ILE A 90 -1.98 2.18 1.54
CA ILE A 90 -1.00 1.59 0.62
C ILE A 90 -1.40 1.95 -0.79
N GLU A 91 -0.41 2.41 -1.59
CA GLU A 91 -0.60 2.60 -3.02
C GLU A 91 0.18 1.53 -3.78
N VAL A 92 -0.40 1.05 -4.86
CA VAL A 92 0.30 0.24 -5.86
C VAL A 92 0.31 1.05 -7.14
N THR A 93 1.50 1.31 -7.66
CA THR A 93 1.68 2.34 -8.70
C THR A 93 2.61 1.86 -9.80
N ALA A 94 2.35 2.31 -11.02
CA ALA A 94 3.22 2.14 -12.18
C ALA A 94 3.35 3.47 -12.89
N VAL A 95 4.48 3.68 -13.58
CA VAL A 95 4.64 4.87 -14.41
C VAL A 95 3.67 4.76 -15.59
N TYR A 96 2.87 5.80 -15.80
CA TYR A 96 1.97 5.84 -16.95
C TYR A 96 2.79 6.27 -18.17
N PRO A 97 2.89 5.41 -19.20
CA PRO A 97 3.77 5.74 -20.32
C PRO A 97 3.26 6.95 -21.08
N LEU A 98 4.17 7.87 -21.35
CA LEU A 98 3.92 8.95 -22.29
C LEU A 98 4.30 8.44 -23.68
N THR A 99 3.36 8.41 -24.59
CA THR A 99 3.59 8.02 -25.98
C THR A 99 3.64 9.26 -26.86
#